data_b37fe85db6626da04add7388ef07afaa
#
_entry.id   b37fe85db6626da04add7388ef07afaa
#
_cell.length_a   1.000
_cell.length_b   1.000
_cell.length_c   1.000
_cell.angle_alpha   90.00
_cell.angle_beta   90.00
_cell.angle_gamma   90.00
#
_symmetry.space_group_name_H-M   'P 1'
#
loop_
_entity.id
_entity.type
_entity.pdbx_description
1 polymer ?
#
loop_
_entity_poly.entity_id
_entity_poly.type
_entity_poly.pdbx_seq_one_letter_code
_entity_poly.pdbx_strand_id
1 'polypeptide(L)'
;MKFISWNVNGLRACVKKGFLDYFHEMNADFFSLQETKLQEGQIDLQLEGYYQFWNYAEKKGYSGTAIFTKHKPLSVSYGVGEHESQSEGRIITLEYENFYLVNVYTPNSQRDLARLPLRLQWEDKLSEYLTQLDKKKPVIYCGDLNVAHEEIDLKNPKSNIGNSGFTSEERGKMSNLLSSGFVDSFRYLYPEQKDTYTWWSYMSKVRERNIGWRIDYFILSNSIAPKLIDSQIHCDVMGSDHCPVCIEVSL
;
A
#
# COMPACT_ATOMS: atom_id res chain seq x y z
N MET A 1 5.66 -6.79 -16.16
CA MET A 1 6.32 -5.91 -15.19
C MET A 1 6.00 -6.39 -13.79
N LYS A 2 6.98 -6.32 -12.88
CA LYS A 2 6.84 -6.73 -11.48
C LYS A 2 6.74 -5.52 -10.56
N PHE A 3 5.73 -5.48 -9.71
CA PHE A 3 5.47 -4.43 -8.74
C PHE A 3 5.47 -5.00 -7.33
N ILE A 4 6.14 -4.33 -6.40
CA ILE A 4 6.15 -4.69 -4.98
C ILE A 4 5.68 -3.48 -4.16
N SER A 5 4.90 -3.75 -3.12
CA SER A 5 4.51 -2.78 -2.12
C SER A 5 4.78 -3.34 -0.72
N TRP A 6 5.40 -2.54 0.15
CA TRP A 6 5.76 -2.96 1.50
C TRP A 6 5.69 -1.80 2.51
N ASN A 7 4.83 -1.90 3.50
CA ASN A 7 4.93 -1.06 4.69
C ASN A 7 6.13 -1.55 5.53
N VAL A 8 7.18 -0.76 5.59
CA VAL A 8 8.45 -1.12 6.24
C VAL A 8 8.52 -0.73 7.72
N ASN A 9 7.51 -0.03 8.23
CA ASN A 9 7.43 0.43 9.62
C ASN A 9 8.75 1.02 10.16
N GLY A 10 9.38 1.86 9.33
CA GLY A 10 10.68 2.48 9.58
C GLY A 10 11.81 1.83 8.79
N LEU A 11 12.14 2.44 7.64
CA LEU A 11 13.07 1.86 6.66
C LEU A 11 14.47 1.59 7.23
N ARG A 12 15.02 2.46 8.09
CA ARG A 12 16.35 2.22 8.70
C ARG A 12 16.40 0.93 9.53
N ALA A 13 15.30 0.60 10.21
CA ALA A 13 15.21 -0.64 10.98
C ALA A 13 15.03 -1.85 10.06
N CYS A 14 14.22 -1.70 9.02
CA CYS A 14 13.96 -2.74 8.03
C CYS A 14 15.24 -3.08 7.23
N VAL A 15 16.05 -2.08 6.85
CA VAL A 15 17.34 -2.30 6.18
C VAL A 15 18.27 -3.17 7.02
N LYS A 16 18.35 -2.95 8.33
CA LYS A 16 19.15 -3.77 9.24
C LYS A 16 18.65 -5.23 9.38
N LYS A 17 17.45 -5.50 8.89
CA LYS A 17 16.78 -6.80 8.98
C LYS A 17 16.61 -7.51 7.63
N GLY A 18 17.39 -7.10 6.60
CA GLY A 18 17.44 -7.79 5.32
C GLY A 18 16.61 -7.16 4.19
N PHE A 19 16.17 -5.89 4.34
CA PHE A 19 15.44 -5.20 3.27
C PHE A 19 16.19 -5.22 1.94
N LEU A 20 17.50 -4.93 1.94
CA LEU A 20 18.29 -4.86 0.70
C LEU A 20 18.45 -6.23 0.05
N ASP A 21 18.59 -7.30 0.83
CA ASP A 21 18.69 -8.66 0.29
C ASP A 21 17.41 -9.01 -0.47
N TYR A 22 16.24 -8.77 0.16
CA TYR A 22 14.95 -8.98 -0.49
C TYR A 22 14.74 -8.06 -1.71
N PHE A 23 15.13 -6.78 -1.62
CA PHE A 23 15.03 -5.83 -2.73
C PHE A 23 15.81 -6.31 -3.96
N HIS A 24 17.05 -6.76 -3.77
CA HIS A 24 17.90 -7.25 -4.85
C HIS A 24 17.43 -8.60 -5.40
N GLU A 25 17.01 -9.52 -4.54
CA GLU A 25 16.45 -10.81 -4.95
C GLU A 25 15.23 -10.65 -5.84
N MET A 26 14.31 -9.80 -5.44
CA MET A 26 13.08 -9.56 -6.19
C MET A 26 13.31 -8.84 -7.51
N ASN A 27 14.32 -7.97 -7.57
CA ASN A 27 14.70 -7.23 -8.78
C ASN A 27 13.49 -6.65 -9.54
N ALA A 28 12.53 -6.11 -8.78
CA ALA A 28 11.26 -5.63 -9.31
C ALA A 28 11.42 -4.38 -10.19
N ASP A 29 10.50 -4.16 -11.11
CA ASP A 29 10.45 -2.94 -11.92
C ASP A 29 10.05 -1.72 -11.07
N PHE A 30 9.18 -1.95 -10.08
CA PHE A 30 8.65 -0.95 -9.17
C PHE A 30 8.62 -1.48 -7.74
N PHE A 31 9.12 -0.69 -6.80
CA PHE A 31 9.16 -1.02 -5.39
C PHE A 31 8.62 0.16 -4.57
N SER A 32 7.41 0.02 -4.05
CA SER A 32 6.68 1.05 -3.29
C SER A 32 6.79 0.79 -1.79
N LEU A 33 7.11 1.83 -1.02
CA LEU A 33 7.25 1.75 0.43
C LEU A 33 6.26 2.67 1.13
N GLN A 34 5.77 2.22 2.28
CA GLN A 34 4.97 3.01 3.21
C GLN A 34 5.65 2.99 4.59
N GLU A 35 5.34 3.98 5.40
CA GLU A 35 5.94 4.20 6.73
C GLU A 35 7.48 4.18 6.72
N THR A 36 8.08 4.93 5.81
CA THR A 36 9.55 5.06 5.78
C THR A 36 10.11 5.70 7.05
N LYS A 37 9.31 6.57 7.71
CA LYS A 37 9.64 7.30 8.96
C LYS A 37 10.96 8.07 8.87
N LEU A 38 11.26 8.60 7.68
CA LEU A 38 12.49 9.30 7.35
C LEU A 38 12.27 10.79 7.12
N GLN A 39 13.37 11.53 7.25
CA GLN A 39 13.55 12.85 6.71
C GLN A 39 14.66 12.81 5.66
N GLU A 40 14.70 13.81 4.80
CA GLU A 40 15.76 13.93 3.78
C GLU A 40 17.16 13.81 4.40
N GLY A 41 18.03 13.05 3.74
CA GLY A 41 19.42 12.83 4.17
C GLY A 41 19.61 11.86 5.35
N GLN A 42 18.56 11.23 5.89
CA GLN A 42 18.70 10.29 7.01
C GLN A 42 19.09 8.86 6.59
N ILE A 43 19.02 8.54 5.30
CA ILE A 43 19.50 7.29 4.72
C ILE A 43 20.08 7.59 3.33
N ASP A 44 21.11 6.86 2.98
CA ASP A 44 21.66 6.84 1.62
C ASP A 44 21.58 5.38 1.12
N LEU A 45 20.63 5.11 0.22
CA LEU A 45 20.47 3.81 -0.40
C LEU A 45 21.07 3.84 -1.80
N GLN A 46 22.14 3.09 -2.00
CA GLN A 46 22.77 2.90 -3.31
C GLN A 46 21.99 1.80 -4.07
N LEU A 47 20.92 2.20 -4.77
CA LEU A 47 20.07 1.32 -5.57
C LEU A 47 20.40 1.51 -7.05
N GLU A 48 21.45 0.83 -7.51
CA GLU A 48 21.94 0.96 -8.88
C GLU A 48 20.83 0.61 -9.88
N GLY A 49 20.64 1.48 -10.90
CA GLY A 49 19.62 1.31 -11.93
C GLY A 49 18.20 1.72 -11.51
N TYR A 50 18.02 2.29 -10.33
CA TYR A 50 16.71 2.77 -9.88
C TYR A 50 16.65 4.28 -9.69
N TYR A 51 15.62 4.90 -10.23
CA TYR A 51 15.16 6.23 -9.84
C TYR A 51 14.47 6.12 -8.48
N GLN A 52 14.68 7.11 -7.61
CA GLN A 52 14.14 7.14 -6.25
C GLN A 52 13.26 8.37 -6.07
N PHE A 53 12.03 8.17 -5.61
CA PHE A 53 11.07 9.23 -5.32
C PHE A 53 10.63 9.10 -3.88
N TRP A 54 10.80 10.18 -3.10
CA TRP A 54 10.55 10.21 -1.67
C TRP A 54 9.52 11.27 -1.33
N ASN A 55 8.60 10.95 -0.44
CA ASN A 55 7.64 11.89 0.14
C ASN A 55 7.73 11.78 1.66
N TYR A 56 8.36 12.78 2.29
CA TYR A 56 8.60 12.82 3.71
C TYR A 56 7.45 13.52 4.44
N ALA A 57 7.10 13.05 5.64
CA ALA A 57 6.22 13.80 6.52
C ALA A 57 6.99 14.96 7.18
N GLU A 58 6.32 16.08 7.45
CA GLU A 58 6.92 17.18 8.23
C GLU A 58 7.28 16.73 9.64
N LYS A 59 6.43 15.89 10.25
CA LYS A 59 6.68 15.30 11.57
C LYS A 59 7.76 14.22 11.48
N LYS A 60 8.87 14.44 12.19
CA LYS A 60 10.00 13.49 12.25
C LYS A 60 9.59 12.12 12.79
N GLY A 61 10.10 11.06 12.14
CA GLY A 61 9.85 9.68 12.57
C GLY A 61 8.42 9.19 12.38
N TYR A 62 7.66 9.81 11.49
CA TYR A 62 6.25 9.54 11.26
C TYR A 62 5.97 9.38 9.76
N SER A 63 5.03 8.49 9.39
CA SER A 63 4.55 8.30 8.02
C SER A 63 5.68 8.23 6.97
N GLY A 64 5.48 8.87 5.81
CA GLY A 64 6.42 8.91 4.70
C GLY A 64 6.28 7.72 3.76
N THR A 65 6.39 8.01 2.46
CA THR A 65 6.33 7.01 1.38
C THR A 65 7.54 7.14 0.46
N ALA A 66 7.86 6.08 -0.28
CA ALA A 66 8.86 6.11 -1.33
C ALA A 66 8.47 5.19 -2.48
N ILE A 67 8.97 5.47 -3.68
CA ILE A 67 8.93 4.56 -4.83
C ILE A 67 10.33 4.48 -5.43
N PHE A 68 10.81 3.27 -5.66
CA PHE A 68 12.01 2.97 -6.43
C PHE A 68 11.60 2.28 -7.72
N THR A 69 12.11 2.75 -8.86
CA THR A 69 11.70 2.24 -10.17
C THR A 69 12.85 2.23 -11.16
N LYS A 70 12.92 1.19 -12.00
CA LYS A 70 13.85 1.12 -13.12
C LYS A 70 13.45 2.02 -14.29
N HIS A 71 12.21 2.49 -14.31
CA HIS A 71 11.63 3.24 -15.41
C HIS A 71 11.46 4.70 -15.04
N LYS A 72 11.99 5.60 -15.89
CA LYS A 72 11.82 7.05 -15.69
C LYS A 72 10.37 7.45 -15.94
N PRO A 73 9.65 8.04 -14.95
CA PRO A 73 8.29 8.52 -15.17
C PRO A 73 8.25 9.77 -16.03
N LEU A 74 7.10 10.02 -16.67
CA LEU A 74 6.80 11.27 -17.39
C LEU A 74 6.60 12.43 -16.41
N SER A 75 5.93 12.17 -15.30
CA SER A 75 5.71 13.15 -14.24
C SER A 75 5.63 12.48 -12.87
N VAL A 76 5.84 13.27 -11.83
CA VAL A 76 5.73 12.86 -10.42
C VAL A 76 4.86 13.87 -9.70
N SER A 77 3.90 13.40 -8.92
CA SER A 77 3.10 14.26 -8.03
C SER A 77 2.96 13.67 -6.64
N TYR A 78 2.71 14.54 -5.67
CA TYR A 78 2.63 14.22 -4.25
C TYR A 78 1.30 14.69 -3.68
N GLY A 79 0.59 13.81 -2.93
CA GLY A 79 -0.73 14.13 -2.37
C GLY A 79 -1.87 14.11 -3.39
N VAL A 80 -3.07 14.50 -2.94
CA VAL A 80 -4.31 14.57 -3.75
C VAL A 80 -4.90 15.98 -3.73
N GLY A 81 -4.13 17.03 -4.06
CA GLY A 81 -4.57 18.43 -4.04
C GLY A 81 -3.73 19.33 -3.15
N GLU A 82 -4.13 20.59 -3.01
CA GLU A 82 -3.17 21.64 -2.67
C GLU A 82 -2.74 21.78 -1.21
N HIS A 83 -3.35 21.21 -0.16
CA HIS A 83 -2.94 21.65 1.18
C HIS A 83 -2.82 20.62 2.33
N GLU A 84 -3.70 19.63 2.52
CA GLU A 84 -3.67 18.85 3.77
C GLU A 84 -3.03 17.46 3.70
N SER A 85 -3.03 16.84 2.54
CA SER A 85 -2.48 15.50 2.35
C SER A 85 -0.95 15.47 2.15
N GLN A 86 -0.33 16.62 1.91
CA GLN A 86 1.10 16.72 1.61
C GLN A 86 1.97 16.65 2.87
N SER A 87 1.51 17.22 3.99
CA SER A 87 2.30 17.34 5.23
C SER A 87 2.67 16.00 5.89
N GLU A 88 1.93 14.93 5.58
CA GLU A 88 2.17 13.60 6.16
C GLU A 88 2.91 12.63 5.21
N GLY A 89 3.26 13.06 3.99
CA GLY A 89 4.06 12.26 3.05
C GLY A 89 3.42 10.93 2.66
N ARG A 90 2.09 10.90 2.42
CA ARG A 90 1.31 9.67 2.30
C ARG A 90 1.10 9.17 0.88
N ILE A 91 1.28 10.01 -0.14
CA ILE A 91 0.94 9.66 -1.53
C ILE A 91 2.04 10.10 -2.48
N ILE A 92 2.46 9.18 -3.34
CA ILE A 92 3.29 9.45 -4.52
C ILE A 92 2.57 8.90 -5.73
N THR A 93 2.39 9.71 -6.76
CA THR A 93 1.89 9.29 -8.06
C THR A 93 2.97 9.45 -9.12
N LEU A 94 3.28 8.38 -9.82
CA LEU A 94 4.16 8.36 -10.99
C LEU A 94 3.31 8.16 -12.24
N GLU A 95 3.49 9.04 -13.22
CA GLU A 95 2.84 8.93 -14.53
C GLU A 95 3.77 8.23 -15.54
N TYR A 96 3.26 7.23 -16.20
CA TYR A 96 3.88 6.57 -17.34
C TYR A 96 3.03 6.75 -18.60
N GLU A 97 3.52 6.32 -19.75
CA GLU A 97 2.80 6.48 -21.01
C GLU A 97 1.43 5.78 -20.98
N ASN A 98 1.38 4.57 -20.43
CA ASN A 98 0.22 3.69 -20.49
C ASN A 98 -0.53 3.50 -19.15
N PHE A 99 -0.02 4.02 -18.03
CA PHE A 99 -0.63 3.87 -16.71
C PHE A 99 -0.13 4.91 -15.70
N TYR A 100 -0.83 5.01 -14.58
CA TYR A 100 -0.36 5.67 -13.37
C TYR A 100 -0.02 4.63 -12.30
N LEU A 101 1.09 4.82 -11.58
CA LEU A 101 1.38 4.11 -10.33
C LEU A 101 1.13 5.06 -9.16
N VAL A 102 0.23 4.67 -8.25
CA VAL A 102 -0.11 5.45 -7.06
C VAL A 102 0.23 4.64 -5.81
N ASN A 103 1.23 5.09 -5.06
CA ASN A 103 1.64 4.52 -3.79
C ASN A 103 1.03 5.30 -2.63
N VAL A 104 0.36 4.62 -1.72
CA VAL A 104 -0.41 5.26 -0.66
C VAL A 104 -0.15 4.61 0.71
N TYR A 105 -0.09 5.46 1.73
CA TYR A 105 -0.19 5.07 3.12
C TYR A 105 -1.44 5.71 3.74
N THR A 106 -2.52 4.96 3.82
CA THR A 106 -3.82 5.44 4.33
C THR A 106 -3.74 5.73 5.84
N PRO A 107 -4.24 6.90 6.32
CA PRO A 107 -4.32 7.16 7.76
C PRO A 107 -5.16 6.09 8.45
N ASN A 108 -4.71 5.56 9.58
CA ASN A 108 -5.57 4.71 10.40
C ASN A 108 -6.54 5.54 11.27
N SER A 109 -7.63 4.91 11.68
CA SER A 109 -8.70 5.56 12.46
C SER A 109 -8.38 5.69 13.95
N GLN A 110 -7.24 5.14 14.41
CA GLN A 110 -6.86 4.93 15.80
C GLN A 110 -7.79 3.94 16.52
N ARG A 111 -7.31 3.40 17.65
CA ARG A 111 -8.04 2.34 18.39
C ARG A 111 -9.39 2.80 18.91
N ASP A 112 -9.51 4.05 19.29
CA ASP A 112 -10.71 4.71 19.79
C ASP A 112 -11.58 5.34 18.68
N LEU A 113 -11.20 5.15 17.43
CA LEU A 113 -11.84 5.72 16.25
C LEU A 113 -11.85 7.26 16.20
N ALA A 114 -11.01 7.92 16.99
CA ALA A 114 -10.95 9.38 17.05
C ALA A 114 -10.65 10.04 15.69
N ARG A 115 -9.94 9.33 14.81
CA ARG A 115 -9.61 9.80 13.46
C ARG A 115 -10.53 9.25 12.35
N LEU A 116 -11.56 8.47 12.67
CA LEU A 116 -12.43 7.86 11.68
C LEU A 116 -13.06 8.92 10.73
N PRO A 117 -13.65 10.03 11.21
CA PRO A 117 -14.23 11.03 10.31
C PRO A 117 -13.21 11.63 9.34
N LEU A 118 -11.99 11.93 9.82
CA LEU A 118 -10.91 12.45 8.99
C LEU A 118 -10.48 11.43 7.93
N ARG A 119 -10.35 10.17 8.33
CA ARG A 119 -10.00 9.08 7.42
C ARG A 119 -11.04 8.92 6.31
N LEU A 120 -12.33 8.91 6.64
CA LEU A 120 -13.40 8.76 5.65
C LEU A 120 -13.40 9.90 4.63
N GLN A 121 -13.20 11.14 5.06
CA GLN A 121 -13.05 12.30 4.17
C GLN A 121 -11.80 12.18 3.28
N TRP A 122 -10.71 11.67 3.83
CA TRP A 122 -9.47 11.44 3.10
C TRP A 122 -9.65 10.36 2.02
N GLU A 123 -10.36 9.26 2.32
CA GLU A 123 -10.68 8.20 1.36
C GLU A 123 -11.61 8.68 0.25
N ASP A 124 -12.56 9.58 0.53
CA ASP A 124 -13.41 10.20 -0.51
C ASP A 124 -12.58 11.00 -1.51
N LYS A 125 -11.67 11.85 -1.02
CA LYS A 125 -10.75 12.62 -1.87
C LYS A 125 -9.84 11.73 -2.70
N LEU A 126 -9.30 10.67 -2.08
CA LEU A 126 -8.46 9.70 -2.78
C LEU A 126 -9.24 8.95 -3.86
N SER A 127 -10.44 8.47 -3.56
CA SER A 127 -11.29 7.77 -4.52
C SER A 127 -11.64 8.66 -5.73
N GLU A 128 -11.97 9.92 -5.49
CA GLU A 128 -12.19 10.90 -6.56
C GLU A 128 -10.92 11.08 -7.40
N TYR A 129 -9.77 11.25 -6.76
CA TYR A 129 -8.47 11.41 -7.44
C TYR A 129 -8.15 10.18 -8.32
N LEU A 130 -8.24 8.96 -7.78
CA LEU A 130 -8.00 7.74 -8.53
C LEU A 130 -8.95 7.60 -9.73
N THR A 131 -10.22 7.93 -9.54
CA THR A 131 -11.23 7.91 -10.61
C THR A 131 -10.93 8.95 -11.70
N GLN A 132 -10.41 10.13 -11.35
CA GLN A 132 -9.99 11.13 -12.34
C GLN A 132 -8.74 10.70 -13.12
N LEU A 133 -7.81 10.02 -12.48
CA LEU A 133 -6.65 9.43 -13.16
C LEU A 133 -7.10 8.33 -14.14
N ASP A 134 -7.98 7.42 -13.69
CA ASP A 134 -8.46 6.27 -14.49
C ASP A 134 -9.21 6.72 -15.77
N LYS A 135 -9.87 7.87 -15.74
CA LYS A 135 -10.45 8.48 -16.96
C LYS A 135 -9.41 8.81 -18.04
N LYS A 136 -8.16 8.99 -17.66
CA LYS A 136 -7.06 9.36 -18.58
C LYS A 136 -6.25 8.13 -18.99
N LYS A 137 -5.81 7.35 -18.02
CA LYS A 137 -5.01 6.13 -18.19
C LYS A 137 -5.31 5.17 -17.03
N PRO A 138 -5.17 3.85 -17.24
CA PRO A 138 -5.30 2.87 -16.18
C PRO A 138 -4.44 3.20 -14.95
N VAL A 139 -4.94 2.86 -13.78
CA VAL A 139 -4.25 3.08 -12.49
C VAL A 139 -3.85 1.73 -11.88
N ILE A 140 -2.60 1.66 -11.42
CA ILE A 140 -2.12 0.67 -10.46
C ILE A 140 -1.98 1.40 -9.14
N TYR A 141 -2.84 1.10 -8.19
CA TYR A 141 -2.87 1.69 -6.86
C TYR A 141 -2.39 0.67 -5.84
N CYS A 142 -1.43 1.02 -5.00
CA CYS A 142 -0.90 0.10 -3.99
C CYS A 142 -0.61 0.79 -2.67
N GLY A 143 -0.47 -0.02 -1.64
CA GLY A 143 0.01 0.41 -0.34
C GLY A 143 -0.72 -0.22 0.84
N ASP A 144 -0.44 0.31 2.01
CA ASP A 144 -1.16 0.00 3.25
C ASP A 144 -2.44 0.84 3.31
N LEU A 145 -3.58 0.16 3.11
CA LEU A 145 -4.90 0.79 3.10
C LEU A 145 -5.54 0.81 4.48
N ASN A 146 -4.88 0.23 5.49
CA ASN A 146 -5.36 0.19 6.87
C ASN A 146 -6.83 -0.29 7.01
N VAL A 147 -7.26 -1.21 6.14
CA VAL A 147 -8.60 -1.83 6.16
C VAL A 147 -8.54 -3.28 5.72
N ALA A 148 -9.13 -4.19 6.48
CA ALA A 148 -9.49 -5.52 6.00
C ALA A 148 -10.88 -5.40 5.34
N HIS A 149 -10.98 -5.67 4.03
CA HIS A 149 -12.21 -5.40 3.28
C HIS A 149 -13.34 -6.37 3.68
N GLU A 150 -13.06 -7.67 3.62
CA GLU A 150 -14.04 -8.72 3.89
C GLU A 150 -13.68 -9.56 5.12
N GLU A 151 -14.62 -10.35 5.63
CA GLU A 151 -14.38 -11.24 6.78
C GLU A 151 -13.26 -12.26 6.54
N ILE A 152 -13.03 -12.62 5.27
CA ILE A 152 -11.93 -13.51 4.87
C ILE A 152 -10.55 -12.83 4.98
N ASP A 153 -10.49 -11.50 5.09
CA ASP A 153 -9.26 -10.72 5.08
C ASP A 153 -8.63 -10.52 6.47
N LEU A 154 -9.24 -11.09 7.51
CA LEU A 154 -8.64 -11.06 8.85
C LEU A 154 -8.98 -12.31 9.65
N LYS A 155 -8.10 -12.62 10.62
CA LYS A 155 -8.39 -13.66 11.62
C LYS A 155 -9.39 -13.13 12.66
N ASN A 156 -10.34 -13.98 13.04
CA ASN A 156 -11.35 -13.67 14.06
C ASN A 156 -12.24 -12.46 13.70
N PRO A 157 -12.91 -12.40 12.53
CA PRO A 157 -13.66 -11.24 12.10
C PRO A 157 -14.74 -10.82 13.11
N LYS A 158 -15.47 -11.79 13.69
CA LYS A 158 -16.57 -11.50 14.65
C LYS A 158 -16.14 -10.68 15.87
N SER A 159 -14.93 -10.90 16.38
CA SER A 159 -14.39 -10.16 17.52
C SER A 159 -13.79 -8.80 17.15
N ASN A 160 -13.65 -8.51 15.86
CA ASN A 160 -13.05 -7.29 15.33
C ASN A 160 -14.07 -6.35 14.68
N ILE A 161 -15.36 -6.72 14.62
CA ILE A 161 -16.41 -5.82 14.10
C ILE A 161 -16.38 -4.49 14.87
N GLY A 162 -16.29 -3.39 14.12
CA GLY A 162 -16.23 -2.03 14.66
C GLY A 162 -14.86 -1.59 15.19
N ASN A 163 -13.82 -2.42 15.11
CA ASN A 163 -12.45 -1.99 15.40
C ASN A 163 -11.88 -1.19 14.22
N SER A 164 -10.90 -0.31 14.51
CA SER A 164 -10.15 0.42 13.48
C SER A 164 -9.60 -0.55 12.44
N GLY A 165 -9.82 -0.27 11.16
CA GLY A 165 -9.48 -1.13 10.03
C GLY A 165 -10.54 -2.21 9.73
N PHE A 166 -11.63 -2.29 10.51
CA PHE A 166 -12.74 -3.22 10.25
C PHE A 166 -14.10 -2.64 10.69
N THR A 167 -14.26 -1.33 10.62
CA THR A 167 -15.56 -0.67 10.76
C THR A 167 -16.37 -0.84 9.48
N SER A 168 -17.70 -0.77 9.58
CA SER A 168 -18.60 -0.78 8.41
C SER A 168 -18.30 0.36 7.45
N GLU A 169 -17.92 1.53 7.98
CA GLU A 169 -17.60 2.74 7.22
C GLU A 169 -16.32 2.57 6.40
N GLU A 170 -15.23 2.09 7.00
CA GLU A 170 -13.96 1.84 6.31
C GLU A 170 -14.12 0.78 5.22
N ARG A 171 -14.77 -0.34 5.53
CA ARG A 171 -15.10 -1.39 4.57
C ARG A 171 -16.00 -0.88 3.44
N GLY A 172 -16.99 -0.05 3.77
CA GLY A 172 -17.88 0.60 2.81
C GLY A 172 -17.13 1.51 1.82
N LYS A 173 -16.11 2.26 2.29
CA LYS A 173 -15.25 3.07 1.39
C LYS A 173 -14.48 2.19 0.42
N MET A 174 -13.91 1.08 0.88
CA MET A 174 -13.22 0.11 0.01
C MET A 174 -14.20 -0.49 -1.03
N SER A 175 -15.40 -0.90 -0.61
CA SER A 175 -16.44 -1.41 -1.52
C SER A 175 -16.83 -0.38 -2.59
N ASN A 176 -16.98 0.90 -2.19
CA ASN A 176 -17.30 1.99 -3.11
C ASN A 176 -16.18 2.23 -4.12
N LEU A 177 -14.91 2.21 -3.68
CA LEU A 177 -13.77 2.32 -4.58
C LEU A 177 -13.75 1.19 -5.60
N LEU A 178 -13.89 -0.06 -5.17
CA LEU A 178 -13.91 -1.21 -6.08
C LEU A 178 -15.08 -1.13 -7.07
N SER A 179 -16.25 -0.70 -6.60
CA SER A 179 -17.45 -0.54 -7.46
C SER A 179 -17.31 0.60 -8.48
N SER A 180 -16.38 1.53 -8.28
CA SER A 180 -16.16 2.67 -9.18
C SER A 180 -15.25 2.37 -10.39
N GLY A 181 -14.89 1.12 -10.62
CA GLY A 181 -14.08 0.71 -11.79
C GLY A 181 -12.75 0.05 -11.43
N PHE A 182 -12.60 -0.39 -10.20
CA PHE A 182 -11.37 -1.00 -9.70
C PHE A 182 -11.57 -2.43 -9.20
N VAL A 183 -10.47 -3.17 -9.10
CA VAL A 183 -10.46 -4.56 -8.60
C VAL A 183 -9.27 -4.79 -7.66
N ASP A 184 -9.51 -5.51 -6.57
CA ASP A 184 -8.46 -6.06 -5.71
C ASP A 184 -7.75 -7.20 -6.44
N SER A 185 -6.48 -7.02 -6.78
CA SER A 185 -5.70 -7.97 -7.57
C SER A 185 -5.62 -9.37 -6.95
N PHE A 186 -5.48 -9.44 -5.61
CA PHE A 186 -5.40 -10.72 -4.92
C PHE A 186 -6.74 -11.44 -4.95
N ARG A 187 -7.84 -10.76 -4.63
CA ARG A 187 -9.18 -11.35 -4.66
C ARG A 187 -9.69 -11.64 -6.08
N TYR A 188 -9.18 -10.93 -7.08
CA TYR A 188 -9.47 -11.22 -8.49
C TYR A 188 -8.95 -12.60 -8.91
N LEU A 189 -7.73 -12.97 -8.49
CA LEU A 189 -7.15 -14.28 -8.82
C LEU A 189 -7.51 -15.37 -7.79
N TYR A 190 -7.59 -14.99 -6.50
CA TYR A 190 -7.73 -15.91 -5.37
C TYR A 190 -8.92 -15.55 -4.47
N PRO A 191 -10.17 -15.57 -4.99
CA PRO A 191 -11.36 -15.07 -4.28
C PRO A 191 -11.63 -15.80 -2.96
N GLU A 192 -11.33 -17.12 -2.90
CA GLU A 192 -11.65 -17.98 -1.76
C GLU A 192 -10.43 -18.32 -0.88
N GLN A 193 -9.24 -17.76 -1.17
CA GLN A 193 -8.03 -18.09 -0.41
C GLN A 193 -8.08 -17.46 0.99
N LYS A 194 -8.11 -18.33 2.00
CA LYS A 194 -8.17 -17.99 3.43
C LYS A 194 -6.79 -17.93 4.06
N ASP A 195 -6.74 -17.37 5.27
CA ASP A 195 -5.56 -17.37 6.14
C ASP A 195 -4.30 -16.77 5.50
N THR A 196 -4.50 -15.84 4.58
CA THR A 196 -3.44 -15.12 3.88
C THR A 196 -3.50 -13.65 4.26
N TYR A 197 -2.54 -13.18 5.04
CA TYR A 197 -2.54 -11.87 5.66
C TYR A 197 -1.26 -11.11 5.32
N THR A 198 -1.27 -9.79 5.53
CA THR A 198 -0.13 -8.92 5.24
C THR A 198 0.44 -8.24 6.47
N TRP A 199 -0.33 -8.19 7.57
CA TRP A 199 0.05 -7.53 8.81
C TRP A 199 -0.26 -8.38 10.04
N TRP A 200 0.63 -8.33 11.02
CA TRP A 200 0.49 -8.98 12.34
C TRP A 200 0.98 -8.06 13.44
N SER A 201 0.15 -7.85 14.48
CA SER A 201 0.57 -7.07 15.64
C SER A 201 1.86 -7.63 16.27
N TYR A 202 2.71 -6.76 16.82
CA TYR A 202 3.91 -7.17 17.57
C TYR A 202 3.61 -7.92 18.89
N MET A 203 2.36 -8.00 19.31
CA MET A 203 2.00 -8.69 20.54
C MET A 203 2.22 -10.21 20.42
N SER A 204 2.88 -10.79 21.43
CA SER A 204 3.10 -12.22 21.71
C SER A 204 2.80 -13.21 20.56
N LYS A 205 3.76 -13.38 19.63
CA LYS A 205 3.78 -14.50 18.65
C LYS A 205 2.52 -14.60 17.75
N VAL A 206 1.83 -13.50 17.49
CA VAL A 206 0.61 -13.53 16.65
C VAL A 206 0.94 -13.90 15.20
N ARG A 207 2.12 -13.50 14.67
CA ARG A 207 2.56 -13.88 13.33
C ARG A 207 2.84 -15.37 13.22
N GLU A 208 3.51 -15.98 14.22
CA GLU A 208 3.75 -17.44 14.27
C GLU A 208 2.43 -18.25 14.29
N ARG A 209 1.37 -17.69 14.90
CA ARG A 209 0.03 -18.29 14.97
C ARG A 209 -0.87 -17.87 13.80
N ASN A 210 -0.35 -17.10 12.87
CA ASN A 210 -1.06 -16.51 11.75
C ASN A 210 -2.37 -15.79 12.15
N ILE A 211 -2.32 -14.98 13.24
CA ILE A 211 -3.43 -14.13 13.65
C ILE A 211 -3.20 -12.74 13.04
N GLY A 212 -3.47 -12.62 11.76
CA GLY A 212 -3.16 -11.45 10.96
C GLY A 212 -4.36 -10.82 10.28
N TRP A 213 -4.08 -9.74 9.56
CA TRP A 213 -5.01 -8.97 8.75
C TRP A 213 -4.39 -8.74 7.36
N ARG A 214 -5.18 -8.79 6.30
CA ARG A 214 -4.77 -8.35 4.96
C ARG A 214 -5.22 -6.90 4.79
N ILE A 215 -4.27 -5.99 4.90
CA ILE A 215 -4.49 -4.54 4.84
C ILE A 215 -3.60 -3.82 3.83
N ASP A 216 -2.67 -4.55 3.22
CA ASP A 216 -1.84 -4.09 2.11
C ASP A 216 -2.35 -4.67 0.80
N TYR A 217 -2.47 -3.84 -0.23
CA TYR A 217 -3.14 -4.18 -1.47
C TYR A 217 -2.40 -3.71 -2.72
N PHE A 218 -2.70 -4.37 -3.83
CA PHE A 218 -2.68 -3.80 -5.17
C PHE A 218 -4.10 -3.75 -5.70
N ILE A 219 -4.55 -2.55 -6.04
CA ILE A 219 -5.85 -2.27 -6.65
C ILE A 219 -5.60 -1.81 -8.07
N LEU A 220 -6.28 -2.43 -9.03
CA LEU A 220 -6.08 -2.18 -10.45
C LEU A 220 -7.33 -1.61 -11.07
N SER A 221 -7.20 -0.69 -12.02
CA SER A 221 -8.29 -0.35 -12.92
C SER A 221 -8.83 -1.60 -13.62
N ASN A 222 -10.13 -1.73 -13.77
CA ASN A 222 -10.76 -2.86 -14.45
C ASN A 222 -10.21 -3.07 -15.88
N SER A 223 -9.80 -2.00 -16.54
CA SER A 223 -9.26 -2.05 -17.91
C SER A 223 -7.94 -2.81 -18.03
N ILE A 224 -7.13 -2.89 -16.95
CA ILE A 224 -5.86 -3.63 -16.93
C ILE A 224 -5.94 -4.93 -16.13
N ALA A 225 -7.00 -5.19 -15.40
CA ALA A 225 -7.18 -6.42 -14.62
C ALA A 225 -6.98 -7.71 -15.46
N PRO A 226 -7.44 -7.79 -16.73
CA PRO A 226 -7.16 -8.97 -17.58
C PRO A 226 -5.68 -9.17 -17.94
N LYS A 227 -4.82 -8.16 -17.71
CA LYS A 227 -3.37 -8.25 -17.92
C LYS A 227 -2.61 -8.69 -16.66
N LEU A 228 -3.30 -8.88 -15.54
CA LEU A 228 -2.73 -9.41 -14.32
C LEU A 228 -2.31 -10.87 -14.53
N ILE A 229 -1.03 -11.16 -14.28
CA ILE A 229 -0.45 -12.50 -14.42
C ILE A 229 -0.48 -13.21 -13.08
N ASP A 230 -0.08 -12.51 -12.01
CA ASP A 230 -0.05 -13.06 -10.65
C ASP A 230 -0.20 -11.97 -9.58
N SER A 231 -0.63 -12.39 -8.38
CA SER A 231 -0.74 -11.54 -7.20
C SER A 231 -0.33 -12.36 -5.96
N GLN A 232 0.78 -11.98 -5.33
CA GLN A 232 1.41 -12.75 -4.27
C GLN A 232 1.50 -11.94 -2.98
N ILE A 233 1.47 -12.65 -1.85
CA ILE A 233 1.72 -12.12 -0.50
C ILE A 233 2.89 -12.89 0.08
N HIS A 234 4.01 -12.22 0.32
CA HIS A 234 5.27 -12.84 0.75
C HIS A 234 5.34 -12.92 2.28
N CYS A 235 4.44 -13.70 2.89
CA CYS A 235 4.23 -13.77 4.34
C CYS A 235 5.47 -14.21 5.13
N ASP A 236 6.43 -14.89 4.50
CA ASP A 236 7.67 -15.35 5.13
C ASP A 236 8.77 -14.27 5.20
N VAL A 237 8.60 -13.17 4.48
CA VAL A 237 9.56 -12.06 4.49
C VAL A 237 9.44 -11.28 5.79
N MET A 238 10.54 -11.23 6.52
CA MET A 238 10.65 -10.57 7.83
C MET A 238 11.28 -9.18 7.67
N GLY A 239 11.21 -8.34 8.72
CA GLY A 239 11.82 -7.01 8.74
C GLY A 239 10.86 -5.93 9.23
N SER A 240 9.57 -6.12 8.98
CA SER A 240 8.46 -5.28 9.43
C SER A 240 7.38 -6.15 10.10
N ASP A 241 6.39 -5.52 10.73
CA ASP A 241 5.13 -6.16 11.12
C ASP A 241 4.17 -6.39 9.95
N HIS A 242 4.47 -5.79 8.79
CA HIS A 242 3.87 -6.13 7.50
C HIS A 242 4.82 -7.03 6.69
N CYS A 243 4.26 -7.79 5.75
CA CYS A 243 5.02 -8.44 4.71
C CYS A 243 4.78 -7.76 3.34
N PRO A 244 5.69 -7.96 2.36
CA PRO A 244 5.50 -7.42 1.02
C PRO A 244 4.32 -8.08 0.30
N VAL A 245 3.66 -7.29 -0.53
CA VAL A 245 2.73 -7.76 -1.56
C VAL A 245 3.31 -7.50 -2.94
N CYS A 246 3.04 -8.40 -3.89
CA CYS A 246 3.63 -8.37 -5.23
C CYS A 246 2.55 -8.64 -6.28
N ILE A 247 2.65 -7.95 -7.43
CA ILE A 247 1.91 -8.32 -8.64
C ILE A 247 2.84 -8.40 -9.84
N GLU A 248 2.45 -9.23 -10.80
CA GLU A 248 3.02 -9.23 -12.15
C GLU A 248 1.93 -8.88 -13.16
N VAL A 249 2.20 -7.88 -14.00
CA VAL A 249 1.25 -7.37 -15.00
C VAL A 249 1.92 -7.30 -16.37
N SER A 250 1.23 -7.72 -17.42
CA SER A 250 1.67 -7.61 -18.83
C SER A 250 1.28 -6.24 -19.39
N LEU A 251 2.14 -5.23 -19.20
CA LEU A 251 1.95 -3.84 -19.65
C LEU A 251 2.80 -3.52 -20.87
#